data_e7b0860f409d5cabbcdf70abc3687bb6
#
_entry.id   e7b0860f409d5cabbcdf70abc3687bb6
#
_cell.length_a   1.000
_cell.length_b   1.000
_cell.length_c   1.000
_cell.angle_alpha   90.00
_cell.angle_beta   90.00
_cell.angle_gamma   90.00
#
_symmetry.space_group_name_H-M   'P 1'
#
loop_
_entity.id
_entity.type
_entity.pdbx_description
1 polymer ?
#
loop_
_entity_poly.entity_id
_entity_poly.type
_entity_poly.pdbx_seq_one_letter_code
_entity_poly.pdbx_strand_id
1 'polypeptide(L)'
;MAKLTKRMRTIREKVDVTKEYEINEAVALLKELATAKFVESVDVAVNLGIDARKSDQNVRGATVLPHGTGREIRVAVFTQGANAEAAKEAGADLVGMEDLAEQVKKGEMNFDVVVASPDAMRVVGQLGTILGPRGLMPNPKVGTVTPNVAEAVKNAKAGQVRYRNDKNGIVHTTIGKASFETAQLKENLEALLIALKKAKPSAAKGVYLKKVSISTTMGAGVSVDQGSLNTVA
;
A
#
# COMPACT_ATOMS: atom_id res chain seq x y z
N MET A 1 -28.16 20.72 -11.89
CA MET A 1 -27.23 19.85 -11.12
C MET A 1 -27.92 18.52 -10.81
N ALA A 2 -27.18 17.41 -10.93
CA ALA A 2 -27.73 16.10 -10.58
C ALA A 2 -28.10 16.01 -9.09
N LYS A 3 -29.24 15.39 -8.78
CA LYS A 3 -29.73 15.21 -7.39
C LYS A 3 -28.81 14.26 -6.64
N LEU A 4 -28.27 14.67 -5.51
CA LEU A 4 -27.40 13.82 -4.65
C LEU A 4 -28.17 12.58 -4.18
N THR A 5 -27.50 11.44 -4.13
CA THR A 5 -28.05 10.22 -3.52
C THR A 5 -28.28 10.43 -2.01
N LYS A 6 -29.17 9.63 -1.39
CA LYS A 6 -29.43 9.71 0.06
C LYS A 6 -28.14 9.59 0.87
N ARG A 7 -27.29 8.62 0.53
CA ARG A 7 -25.99 8.42 1.17
C ARG A 7 -25.09 9.66 1.09
N MET A 8 -24.95 10.28 -0.09
CA MET A 8 -24.12 11.47 -0.26
C MET A 8 -24.64 12.70 0.48
N ARG A 9 -25.98 12.78 0.74
CA ARG A 9 -26.54 13.82 1.60
C ARG A 9 -26.09 13.62 3.04
N THR A 10 -26.28 12.42 3.59
CA THR A 10 -25.86 12.08 4.96
C THR A 10 -24.36 12.32 5.16
N ILE A 11 -23.53 11.95 4.17
CA ILE A 11 -22.09 12.21 4.23
C ILE A 11 -21.80 13.71 4.33
N ARG A 12 -22.44 14.54 3.47
CA ARG A 12 -22.20 15.98 3.46
C ARG A 12 -22.75 16.72 4.68
N GLU A 13 -23.73 16.17 5.36
CA GLU A 13 -24.26 16.70 6.62
C GLU A 13 -23.31 16.45 7.79
N LYS A 14 -22.57 15.31 7.76
CA LYS A 14 -21.70 14.88 8.86
C LYS A 14 -20.23 15.27 8.68
N VAL A 15 -19.77 15.41 7.44
CA VAL A 15 -18.37 15.70 7.11
C VAL A 15 -18.23 17.12 6.62
N ASP A 16 -17.52 17.94 7.38
CA ASP A 16 -17.06 19.25 6.93
C ASP A 16 -15.73 19.10 6.18
N VAL A 17 -15.72 19.41 4.90
CA VAL A 17 -14.56 19.27 4.01
C VAL A 17 -13.45 20.28 4.36
N THR A 18 -13.79 21.36 5.02
CA THR A 18 -12.85 22.45 5.39
C THR A 18 -12.15 22.19 6.71
N LYS A 19 -12.72 21.33 7.57
CA LYS A 19 -12.18 21.00 8.90
C LYS A 19 -11.08 19.93 8.76
N GLU A 20 -10.01 20.10 9.51
CA GLU A 20 -9.03 19.05 9.82
C GLU A 20 -9.45 18.37 11.12
N TYR A 21 -9.62 17.06 11.10
CA TYR A 21 -10.11 16.25 12.20
C TYR A 21 -8.94 15.60 12.94
N GLU A 22 -9.06 15.48 14.25
CA GLU A 22 -8.15 14.61 15.01
C GLU A 22 -8.27 13.17 14.51
N ILE A 23 -7.19 12.37 14.54
CA ILE A 23 -7.15 11.03 13.97
C ILE A 23 -8.23 10.12 14.58
N ASN A 24 -8.48 10.18 15.87
CA ASN A 24 -9.48 9.35 16.54
C ASN A 24 -10.91 9.73 16.10
N GLU A 25 -11.19 11.03 16.00
CA GLU A 25 -12.46 11.56 15.50
C GLU A 25 -12.67 11.18 14.03
N ALA A 26 -11.62 11.34 13.21
CA ALA A 26 -11.66 11.00 11.79
C ALA A 26 -11.97 9.53 11.54
N VAL A 27 -11.30 8.62 12.26
CA VAL A 27 -11.53 7.16 12.12
C VAL A 27 -12.92 6.78 12.64
N ALA A 28 -13.37 7.35 13.75
CA ALA A 28 -14.73 7.10 14.27
C ALA A 28 -15.80 7.53 13.26
N LEU A 29 -15.64 8.71 12.67
CA LEU A 29 -16.53 9.24 11.64
C LEU A 29 -16.54 8.37 10.39
N LEU A 30 -15.39 7.89 9.94
CA LEU A 30 -15.29 6.98 8.79
C LEU A 30 -16.01 5.65 9.05
N LYS A 31 -15.85 5.07 10.24
CA LYS A 31 -16.54 3.83 10.61
C LYS A 31 -18.06 4.00 10.66
N GLU A 32 -18.54 5.11 11.19
CA GLU A 32 -19.96 5.44 11.22
C GLU A 32 -20.55 5.57 9.80
N LEU A 33 -19.77 6.14 8.87
CA LEU A 33 -20.19 6.36 7.48
C LEU A 33 -19.97 5.14 6.57
N ALA A 34 -19.28 4.09 7.05
CA ALA A 34 -19.05 2.85 6.33
C ALA A 34 -20.30 1.98 6.31
N THR A 35 -21.27 2.31 5.46
CA THR A 35 -22.59 1.66 5.37
C THR A 35 -22.69 0.62 4.27
N ALA A 36 -21.60 0.21 3.64
CA ALA A 36 -21.58 -0.80 2.59
C ALA A 36 -21.87 -2.20 3.15
N LYS A 37 -22.38 -3.11 2.30
CA LYS A 37 -22.68 -4.50 2.68
C LYS A 37 -21.43 -5.39 2.81
N PHE A 38 -20.26 -4.86 2.55
CA PHE A 38 -18.96 -5.54 2.65
C PHE A 38 -18.03 -4.78 3.59
N VAL A 39 -17.01 -5.44 4.10
CA VAL A 39 -15.99 -4.82 4.95
C VAL A 39 -15.13 -3.89 4.09
N GLU A 40 -15.36 -2.58 4.24
CA GLU A 40 -14.63 -1.55 3.49
C GLU A 40 -13.15 -1.50 3.91
N SER A 41 -12.28 -1.18 2.97
CA SER A 41 -10.88 -0.84 3.27
C SER A 41 -10.79 0.61 3.71
N VAL A 42 -9.83 0.91 4.57
CA VAL A 42 -9.46 2.28 4.93
C VAL A 42 -8.20 2.64 4.15
N ASP A 43 -8.34 3.62 3.28
CA ASP A 43 -7.28 4.09 2.40
C ASP A 43 -6.81 5.48 2.86
N VAL A 44 -5.54 5.76 2.64
CA VAL A 44 -4.92 7.05 2.93
C VAL A 44 -4.37 7.66 1.65
N ALA A 45 -4.56 8.97 1.53
CA ALA A 45 -3.93 9.81 0.51
C ALA A 45 -3.05 10.85 1.21
N VAL A 46 -1.74 10.80 0.95
CA VAL A 46 -0.75 11.72 1.52
C VAL A 46 -0.21 12.62 0.42
N ASN A 47 -0.48 13.91 0.52
CA ASN A 47 0.06 14.90 -0.39
C ASN A 47 1.48 15.26 0.03
N LEU A 48 2.45 14.96 -0.84
CA LEU A 48 3.86 15.28 -0.63
C LEU A 48 4.25 16.61 -1.27
N GLY A 49 5.18 17.32 -0.64
CA GLY A 49 5.79 18.54 -1.16
C GLY A 49 6.93 18.25 -2.13
N ILE A 50 6.68 17.45 -3.17
CA ILE A 50 7.64 17.05 -4.19
C ILE A 50 7.20 17.50 -5.58
N ASP A 51 8.16 17.64 -6.49
CA ASP A 51 7.90 17.80 -7.92
C ASP A 51 8.00 16.43 -8.61
N ALA A 52 6.86 15.80 -8.85
CA ALA A 52 6.78 14.47 -9.45
C ALA A 52 7.28 14.40 -10.90
N ARG A 53 7.52 15.57 -11.55
CA ARG A 53 8.10 15.63 -12.90
C ARG A 53 9.60 15.32 -12.90
N LYS A 54 10.24 15.53 -11.74
CA LYS A 54 11.66 15.27 -11.56
C LYS A 54 11.86 13.85 -11.04
N SER A 55 12.63 13.05 -11.75
CA SER A 55 12.89 11.65 -11.43
C SER A 55 13.61 11.45 -10.08
N ASP A 56 14.41 12.43 -9.67
CA ASP A 56 15.15 12.47 -8.41
C ASP A 56 14.27 12.73 -7.17
N GLN A 57 13.06 13.30 -7.39
CA GLN A 57 12.07 13.54 -6.35
C GLN A 57 10.99 12.45 -6.25
N ASN A 58 11.06 11.43 -7.10
CA ASN A 58 10.08 10.35 -7.05
C ASN A 58 10.27 9.48 -5.81
N VAL A 59 9.21 9.36 -5.02
CA VAL A 59 9.16 8.55 -3.79
C VAL A 59 8.50 7.22 -4.10
N ARG A 60 9.24 6.13 -3.86
CA ARG A 60 8.76 4.76 -4.03
C ARG A 60 9.43 3.87 -2.99
N GLY A 61 8.64 3.06 -2.32
CA GLY A 61 9.13 2.13 -1.32
C GLY A 61 8.07 1.14 -0.86
N ALA A 62 8.39 0.45 0.20
CA ALA A 62 7.48 -0.40 0.93
C ALA A 62 7.72 -0.26 2.43
N THR A 63 6.69 -0.48 3.21
CA THR A 63 6.76 -0.57 4.67
C THR A 63 5.88 -1.71 5.16
N VAL A 64 6.29 -2.35 6.23
CA VAL A 64 5.46 -3.35 6.92
C VAL A 64 4.61 -2.62 7.94
N LEU A 65 3.29 -2.84 7.87
CA LEU A 65 2.37 -2.24 8.84
C LEU A 65 2.33 -3.11 10.10
N PRO A 66 2.35 -2.52 11.31
CA PRO A 66 2.34 -3.27 12.57
C PRO A 66 1.16 -4.25 12.70
N HIS A 67 -0.02 -3.85 12.26
CA HIS A 67 -1.25 -4.66 12.32
C HIS A 67 -1.64 -5.26 10.96
N GLY A 68 -0.75 -5.17 9.95
CA GLY A 68 -1.04 -5.61 8.60
C GLY A 68 -2.16 -4.81 7.91
N THR A 69 -2.63 -5.33 6.78
CA THR A 69 -3.69 -4.71 5.97
C THR A 69 -5.06 -5.36 6.17
N GLY A 70 -5.13 -6.48 6.90
CA GLY A 70 -6.35 -7.29 7.06
C GLY A 70 -6.79 -8.00 5.78
N ARG A 71 -5.87 -8.16 4.82
CA ARG A 71 -6.07 -8.91 3.58
C ARG A 71 -5.14 -10.12 3.56
N GLU A 72 -5.65 -11.28 3.22
CA GLU A 72 -4.82 -12.43 2.91
C GLU A 72 -4.14 -12.22 1.57
N ILE A 73 -2.81 -12.28 1.58
CA ILE A 73 -1.97 -12.04 0.40
C ILE A 73 -1.40 -13.36 -0.07
N ARG A 74 -1.64 -13.69 -1.33
CA ARG A 74 -1.03 -14.85 -1.99
C ARG A 74 0.26 -14.42 -2.64
N VAL A 75 1.35 -15.09 -2.26
CA VAL A 75 2.71 -14.76 -2.69
C VAL A 75 3.22 -15.79 -3.68
N ALA A 76 3.59 -15.33 -4.87
CA ALA A 76 4.31 -16.13 -5.86
C ALA A 76 5.80 -15.80 -5.82
N VAL A 77 6.63 -16.82 -5.84
CA VAL A 77 8.09 -16.67 -5.73
C VAL A 77 8.78 -17.30 -6.92
N PHE A 78 9.56 -16.49 -7.63
CA PHE A 78 10.45 -16.95 -8.70
C PHE A 78 11.85 -17.17 -8.14
N THR A 79 12.21 -18.43 -7.95
CA THR A 79 13.51 -18.82 -7.42
C THR A 79 13.81 -20.30 -7.69
N GLN A 80 15.08 -20.71 -7.51
CA GLN A 80 15.56 -22.08 -7.69
C GLN A 80 16.40 -22.53 -6.49
N GLY A 81 16.58 -23.85 -6.38
CA GLY A 81 17.46 -24.48 -5.39
C GLY A 81 17.02 -24.27 -3.94
N ALA A 82 17.97 -24.05 -3.05
CA ALA A 82 17.74 -23.89 -1.62
C ALA A 82 16.78 -22.73 -1.28
N ASN A 83 16.77 -21.67 -2.07
CA ASN A 83 15.86 -20.55 -1.89
C ASN A 83 14.40 -20.93 -2.15
N ALA A 84 14.14 -21.98 -2.97
CA ALA A 84 12.78 -22.45 -3.22
C ALA A 84 12.21 -23.19 -1.99
N GLU A 85 13.04 -23.96 -1.29
CA GLU A 85 12.66 -24.63 -0.04
C GLU A 85 12.42 -23.59 1.06
N ALA A 86 13.36 -22.66 1.25
CA ALA A 86 13.22 -21.55 2.19
C ALA A 86 11.97 -20.68 1.94
N ALA A 87 11.59 -20.47 0.67
CA ALA A 87 10.37 -19.76 0.32
C ALA A 87 9.10 -20.53 0.70
N LYS A 88 9.09 -21.85 0.50
CA LYS A 88 7.97 -22.71 0.91
C LYS A 88 7.81 -22.75 2.43
N GLU A 89 8.91 -22.89 3.17
CA GLU A 89 8.93 -22.85 4.64
C GLU A 89 8.45 -21.48 5.18
N ALA A 90 8.80 -20.38 4.48
CA ALA A 90 8.31 -19.05 4.82
C ALA A 90 6.82 -18.84 4.51
N GLY A 91 6.17 -19.81 3.85
CA GLY A 91 4.74 -19.80 3.55
C GLY A 91 4.38 -19.21 2.18
N ALA A 92 5.26 -19.26 1.18
CA ALA A 92 4.90 -18.89 -0.19
C ALA A 92 3.84 -19.84 -0.77
N ASP A 93 2.85 -19.27 -1.48
CA ASP A 93 1.74 -20.05 -2.02
C ASP A 93 2.12 -20.71 -3.34
N LEU A 94 2.92 -20.06 -4.15
CA LEU A 94 3.43 -20.55 -5.43
C LEU A 94 4.94 -20.34 -5.48
N VAL A 95 5.70 -21.40 -5.75
CA VAL A 95 7.15 -21.35 -5.91
C VAL A 95 7.53 -22.07 -7.18
N GLY A 96 8.25 -21.42 -8.07
CA GLY A 96 8.69 -22.00 -9.33
C GLY A 96 9.58 -21.08 -10.11
N MET A 97 9.96 -21.49 -11.30
CA MET A 97 10.78 -20.70 -12.23
C MET A 97 10.10 -20.64 -13.61
N GLU A 98 10.48 -21.53 -14.51
CA GLU A 98 9.94 -21.58 -15.86
C GLU A 98 8.49 -22.09 -15.86
N ASP A 99 8.19 -23.07 -15.03
CA ASP A 99 6.84 -23.62 -14.86
C ASP A 99 5.84 -22.54 -14.45
N LEU A 100 6.21 -21.72 -13.46
CA LEU A 100 5.41 -20.58 -13.01
C LEU A 100 5.31 -19.50 -14.09
N ALA A 101 6.38 -19.29 -14.86
CA ALA A 101 6.37 -18.34 -15.96
C ALA A 101 5.39 -18.77 -17.08
N GLU A 102 5.28 -20.07 -17.37
CA GLU A 102 4.30 -20.58 -18.34
C GLU A 102 2.86 -20.42 -17.86
N GLN A 103 2.59 -20.66 -16.56
CA GLN A 103 1.27 -20.41 -15.96
C GLN A 103 0.88 -18.94 -16.11
N VAL A 104 1.80 -18.03 -15.82
CA VAL A 104 1.57 -16.58 -15.98
C VAL A 104 1.32 -16.22 -17.46
N LYS A 105 2.04 -16.81 -18.42
CA LYS A 105 1.80 -16.61 -19.85
C LYS A 105 0.42 -17.12 -20.28
N LYS A 106 -0.06 -18.22 -19.71
CA LYS A 106 -1.43 -18.74 -19.93
C LYS A 106 -2.52 -17.88 -19.28
N GLY A 107 -2.15 -16.91 -18.44
CA GLY A 107 -3.10 -16.02 -17.76
C GLY A 107 -3.54 -16.52 -16.37
N GLU A 108 -2.99 -17.61 -15.88
CA GLU A 108 -3.26 -18.15 -14.56
C GLU A 108 -2.44 -17.38 -13.51
N MET A 109 -3.04 -16.34 -12.92
CA MET A 109 -2.39 -15.45 -11.97
C MET A 109 -3.18 -15.41 -10.66
N ASN A 110 -3.08 -16.48 -9.89
CA ASN A 110 -3.73 -16.61 -8.58
C ASN A 110 -2.84 -16.11 -7.44
N PHE A 111 -2.19 -14.95 -7.62
CA PHE A 111 -1.31 -14.32 -6.63
C PHE A 111 -1.46 -12.79 -6.65
N ASP A 112 -1.16 -12.20 -5.51
CA ASP A 112 -1.29 -10.76 -5.29
C ASP A 112 0.08 -10.05 -5.21
N VAL A 113 1.14 -10.81 -4.90
CA VAL A 113 2.52 -10.30 -4.79
C VAL A 113 3.46 -11.27 -5.49
N VAL A 114 4.42 -10.71 -6.22
CA VAL A 114 5.52 -11.48 -6.82
C VAL A 114 6.82 -11.09 -6.14
N VAL A 115 7.57 -12.09 -5.68
CA VAL A 115 8.93 -11.99 -5.15
C VAL A 115 9.84 -12.74 -6.11
N ALA A 116 11.04 -12.23 -6.35
CA ALA A 116 12.01 -12.88 -7.23
C ALA A 116 13.42 -12.83 -6.63
N SER A 117 14.19 -13.90 -6.81
CA SER A 117 15.63 -13.83 -6.62
C SER A 117 16.27 -13.02 -7.76
N PRO A 118 17.45 -12.40 -7.56
CA PRO A 118 18.13 -11.65 -8.63
C PRO A 118 18.35 -12.49 -9.89
N ASP A 119 18.68 -13.76 -9.74
CA ASP A 119 18.90 -14.71 -10.85
C ASP A 119 17.63 -14.98 -11.66
N ALA A 120 16.48 -15.04 -11.00
CA ALA A 120 15.19 -15.27 -11.63
C ALA A 120 14.71 -14.07 -12.46
N MET A 121 15.28 -12.89 -12.27
CA MET A 121 14.88 -11.68 -13.00
C MET A 121 15.01 -11.79 -14.51
N ARG A 122 15.89 -12.68 -15.01
CA ARG A 122 16.00 -12.98 -16.44
C ARG A 122 14.69 -13.57 -16.99
N VAL A 123 14.07 -14.49 -16.25
CA VAL A 123 12.78 -15.11 -16.62
C VAL A 123 11.62 -14.17 -16.39
N VAL A 124 11.59 -13.52 -15.24
CA VAL A 124 10.54 -12.54 -14.85
C VAL A 124 10.53 -11.34 -15.80
N GLY A 125 11.69 -10.91 -16.32
CA GLY A 125 11.80 -9.83 -17.30
C GLY A 125 11.00 -10.09 -18.58
N GLN A 126 10.93 -11.34 -19.03
CA GLN A 126 10.13 -11.75 -20.20
C GLN A 126 8.61 -11.60 -19.94
N LEU A 127 8.20 -11.63 -18.67
CA LEU A 127 6.80 -11.44 -18.25
C LEU A 127 6.44 -9.98 -17.99
N GLY A 128 7.36 -9.06 -18.25
CA GLY A 128 7.18 -7.63 -17.97
C GLY A 128 5.97 -7.01 -18.65
N THR A 129 5.62 -7.47 -19.85
CA THR A 129 4.42 -7.04 -20.59
C THR A 129 3.10 -7.48 -19.93
N ILE A 130 3.13 -8.56 -19.15
CA ILE A 130 1.95 -9.11 -18.45
C ILE A 130 1.88 -8.59 -17.02
N LEU A 131 3.00 -8.66 -16.29
CA LEU A 131 3.07 -8.29 -14.87
C LEU A 131 3.13 -6.76 -14.66
N GLY A 132 3.74 -6.03 -15.62
CA GLY A 132 3.92 -4.57 -15.53
C GLY A 132 2.62 -3.80 -15.41
N PRO A 133 1.66 -3.95 -16.35
CA PRO A 133 0.37 -3.25 -16.32
C PRO A 133 -0.47 -3.56 -15.08
N ARG A 134 -0.28 -4.75 -14.49
CA ARG A 134 -0.96 -5.18 -13.26
C ARG A 134 -0.27 -4.73 -11.97
N GLY A 135 0.89 -4.06 -12.07
CA GLY A 135 1.66 -3.63 -10.90
C GLY A 135 2.32 -4.75 -10.11
N LEU A 136 2.38 -5.98 -10.69
CA LEU A 136 2.93 -7.18 -10.05
C LEU A 136 4.43 -7.36 -10.31
N MET A 137 5.04 -6.52 -11.15
CA MET A 137 6.46 -6.65 -11.50
C MET A 137 7.34 -6.45 -10.26
N PRO A 138 8.22 -7.43 -9.92
CA PRO A 138 9.16 -7.29 -8.82
C PRO A 138 10.11 -6.11 -9.02
N ASN A 139 10.50 -5.46 -7.92
CA ASN A 139 11.40 -4.32 -7.97
C ASN A 139 12.33 -4.28 -6.75
N PRO A 140 13.65 -4.06 -6.93
CA PRO A 140 14.62 -3.97 -5.84
C PRO A 140 14.29 -2.85 -4.83
N LYS A 141 13.80 -1.70 -5.31
CA LYS A 141 13.47 -0.54 -4.43
C LYS A 141 12.31 -0.82 -3.47
N VAL A 142 11.50 -1.82 -3.75
CA VAL A 142 10.36 -2.25 -2.93
C VAL A 142 10.70 -3.48 -2.09
N GLY A 143 11.92 -4.02 -2.26
CA GLY A 143 12.38 -5.23 -1.56
C GLY A 143 11.77 -6.54 -2.07
N THR A 144 11.13 -6.54 -3.26
CA THR A 144 10.58 -7.75 -3.86
C THR A 144 11.56 -8.47 -4.80
N VAL A 145 12.72 -7.88 -5.06
CA VAL A 145 13.87 -8.55 -5.67
C VAL A 145 14.98 -8.57 -4.62
N THR A 146 15.25 -9.74 -4.06
CA THR A 146 16.21 -9.91 -2.97
C THR A 146 16.81 -11.31 -3.00
N PRO A 147 18.07 -11.48 -2.57
CA PRO A 147 18.63 -12.81 -2.34
C PRO A 147 17.99 -13.52 -1.13
N ASN A 148 17.52 -12.77 -0.14
CA ASN A 148 16.80 -13.30 1.02
C ASN A 148 15.29 -13.39 0.75
N VAL A 149 14.90 -14.41 0.02
CA VAL A 149 13.52 -14.60 -0.43
C VAL A 149 12.58 -14.93 0.74
N ALA A 150 13.05 -15.68 1.73
CA ALA A 150 12.24 -16.06 2.89
C ALA A 150 11.78 -14.85 3.71
N GLU A 151 12.65 -13.88 3.93
CA GLU A 151 12.30 -12.64 4.61
C GLU A 151 11.31 -11.80 3.81
N ALA A 152 11.49 -11.71 2.50
CA ALA A 152 10.56 -10.98 1.63
C ALA A 152 9.15 -11.59 1.64
N VAL A 153 9.05 -12.94 1.68
CA VAL A 153 7.76 -13.64 1.80
C VAL A 153 7.10 -13.36 3.15
N LYS A 154 7.87 -13.45 4.25
CA LYS A 154 7.37 -13.12 5.59
C LYS A 154 6.86 -11.70 5.68
N ASN A 155 7.63 -10.73 5.17
CA ASN A 155 7.23 -9.32 5.15
C ASN A 155 5.96 -9.10 4.30
N ALA A 156 5.87 -9.74 3.13
CA ALA A 156 4.68 -9.66 2.28
C ALA A 156 3.44 -10.20 3.01
N LYS A 157 3.54 -11.33 3.71
CA LYS A 157 2.45 -11.92 4.50
C LYS A 157 2.13 -11.15 5.79
N ALA A 158 3.13 -10.49 6.38
CA ALA A 158 2.95 -9.63 7.54
C ALA A 158 2.19 -8.31 7.21
N GLY A 159 1.84 -8.09 5.96
CA GLY A 159 1.10 -6.89 5.54
C GLY A 159 2.00 -5.75 5.08
N GLN A 160 3.04 -6.08 4.32
CA GLN A 160 3.86 -5.09 3.62
C GLN A 160 3.02 -4.33 2.61
N VAL A 161 3.00 -3.00 2.74
CA VAL A 161 2.33 -2.10 1.82
C VAL A 161 3.36 -1.39 0.94
N ARG A 162 3.10 -1.38 -0.35
CA ARG A 162 3.91 -0.68 -1.34
C ARG A 162 3.32 0.69 -1.58
N TYR A 163 4.18 1.69 -1.66
CA TYR A 163 3.76 3.05 -1.98
C TYR A 163 4.59 3.63 -3.12
N ARG A 164 3.94 4.44 -3.91
CA ARG A 164 4.53 5.21 -5.00
C ARG A 164 3.76 6.51 -5.15
N ASN A 165 4.48 7.63 -5.32
CA ASN A 165 3.83 8.88 -5.67
C ASN A 165 3.22 8.83 -7.08
N ASP A 166 2.11 9.48 -7.24
CA ASP A 166 1.49 9.73 -8.54
C ASP A 166 2.12 10.96 -9.23
N LYS A 167 1.53 11.36 -10.38
CA LYS A 167 1.97 12.53 -11.15
C LYS A 167 1.77 13.86 -10.41
N ASN A 168 0.91 13.88 -9.40
CA ASN A 168 0.60 15.06 -8.58
C ASN A 168 1.39 15.10 -7.27
N GLY A 169 2.27 14.12 -7.03
CA GLY A 169 3.03 14.00 -5.80
C GLY A 169 2.22 13.43 -4.63
N ILE A 170 1.12 12.71 -4.90
CA ILE A 170 0.28 12.11 -3.87
C ILE A 170 0.63 10.62 -3.76
N VAL A 171 0.72 10.13 -2.54
CA VAL A 171 0.87 8.70 -2.23
C VAL A 171 -0.49 8.17 -1.78
N HIS A 172 -0.96 7.12 -2.46
CA HIS A 172 -2.19 6.42 -2.12
C HIS A 172 -1.84 5.01 -1.63
N THR A 173 -2.40 4.61 -0.49
CA THR A 173 -2.21 3.27 0.05
C THR A 173 -3.30 2.89 1.04
N THR A 174 -3.50 1.59 1.25
CA THR A 174 -4.45 1.06 2.23
C THR A 174 -3.74 0.87 3.57
N ILE A 175 -4.36 1.31 4.66
CA ILE A 175 -3.84 1.18 6.03
C ILE A 175 -4.56 0.12 6.87
N GLY A 176 -5.65 -0.46 6.36
CA GLY A 176 -6.37 -1.52 7.04
C GLY A 176 -7.81 -1.67 6.57
N LYS A 177 -8.60 -2.31 7.38
CA LYS A 177 -10.04 -2.53 7.18
C LYS A 177 -10.86 -1.70 8.16
N ALA A 178 -12.09 -1.38 7.80
CA ALA A 178 -13.03 -0.69 8.69
C ALA A 178 -13.36 -1.50 9.97
N SER A 179 -13.11 -2.82 9.94
CA SER A 179 -13.24 -3.72 11.10
C SER A 179 -12.11 -3.59 12.13
N PHE A 180 -10.99 -2.95 11.77
CA PHE A 180 -9.87 -2.75 12.70
C PHE A 180 -10.25 -1.76 13.80
N GLU A 181 -9.60 -1.87 14.95
CA GLU A 181 -9.75 -0.89 16.03
C GLU A 181 -9.13 0.46 15.64
N THR A 182 -9.60 1.53 16.28
CA THR A 182 -9.10 2.89 15.99
C THR A 182 -7.61 3.01 16.28
N ALA A 183 -7.14 2.38 17.36
CA ALA A 183 -5.72 2.36 17.72
C ALA A 183 -4.86 1.68 16.65
N GLN A 184 -5.31 0.54 16.11
CA GLN A 184 -4.61 -0.20 15.06
C GLN A 184 -4.47 0.60 13.77
N LEU A 185 -5.54 1.28 13.35
CA LEU A 185 -5.50 2.16 12.16
C LEU A 185 -4.60 3.36 12.35
N LYS A 186 -4.58 3.94 13.58
CA LYS A 186 -3.68 5.03 13.94
C LYS A 186 -2.22 4.58 13.86
N GLU A 187 -1.86 3.48 14.49
CA GLU A 187 -0.49 2.94 14.49
C GLU A 187 -0.02 2.59 13.07
N ASN A 188 -0.89 2.00 12.24
CA ASN A 188 -0.59 1.73 10.83
C ASN A 188 -0.34 3.01 10.03
N LEU A 189 -1.15 4.05 10.27
CA LEU A 189 -0.97 5.35 9.63
C LEU A 189 0.35 6.01 10.06
N GLU A 190 0.65 6.01 11.35
CA GLU A 190 1.90 6.56 11.91
C GLU A 190 3.13 5.85 11.33
N ALA A 191 3.10 4.50 11.27
CA ALA A 191 4.18 3.70 10.67
C ALA A 191 4.41 4.07 9.18
N LEU A 192 3.34 4.26 8.42
CA LEU A 192 3.43 4.71 7.03
C LEU A 192 4.04 6.11 6.92
N LEU A 193 3.59 7.07 7.74
CA LEU A 193 4.08 8.45 7.70
C LEU A 193 5.55 8.53 8.11
N ILE A 194 5.99 7.74 9.09
CA ILE A 194 7.39 7.62 9.49
C ILE A 194 8.22 7.08 8.32
N ALA A 195 7.73 6.03 7.63
CA ALA A 195 8.41 5.48 6.45
C ALA A 195 8.53 6.51 5.32
N LEU A 196 7.47 7.30 5.07
CA LEU A 196 7.49 8.38 4.08
C LEU A 196 8.46 9.48 4.46
N LYS A 197 8.53 9.90 5.75
CA LYS A 197 9.52 10.89 6.23
C LYS A 197 10.95 10.40 6.03
N LYS A 198 11.24 9.13 6.34
CA LYS A 198 12.57 8.52 6.09
C LYS A 198 12.91 8.46 4.61
N ALA A 199 11.92 8.29 3.73
CA ALA A 199 12.09 8.24 2.29
C ALA A 199 12.15 9.63 1.63
N LYS A 200 12.17 10.74 2.39
CA LYS A 200 12.22 12.10 1.85
C LYS A 200 13.46 12.28 0.97
N PRO A 201 13.29 12.64 -0.33
CA PRO A 201 14.42 12.95 -1.19
C PRO A 201 15.17 14.19 -0.72
N SER A 202 16.49 14.20 -0.82
CA SER A 202 17.32 15.36 -0.48
C SER A 202 17.01 16.61 -1.33
N ALA A 203 16.56 16.39 -2.55
CA ALA A 203 16.14 17.45 -3.47
C ALA A 203 14.77 18.09 -3.11
N ALA A 204 13.99 17.48 -2.21
CA ALA A 204 12.71 18.03 -1.79
C ALA A 204 12.90 19.10 -0.70
N LYS A 205 12.65 20.37 -1.07
CA LYS A 205 12.75 21.52 -0.16
C LYS A 205 11.37 21.89 0.42
N GLY A 206 11.38 22.48 1.61
CA GLY A 206 10.17 22.97 2.27
C GLY A 206 9.36 21.88 3.00
N VAL A 207 8.06 22.16 3.17
CA VAL A 207 7.13 21.24 3.87
C VAL A 207 6.94 19.99 3.04
N TYR A 208 7.33 18.83 3.57
CA TYR A 208 7.28 17.55 2.85
C TYR A 208 5.91 16.88 2.91
N LEU A 209 5.33 16.76 4.10
CA LEU A 209 3.95 16.28 4.25
C LEU A 209 3.02 17.51 4.24
N LYS A 210 2.23 17.69 3.18
CA LYS A 210 1.33 18.83 3.04
C LYS A 210 -0.05 18.58 3.59
N LYS A 211 -0.63 17.42 3.27
CA LYS A 211 -1.97 17.03 3.68
C LYS A 211 -2.06 15.52 3.81
N VAL A 212 -2.74 15.06 4.84
CA VAL A 212 -3.10 13.66 5.04
C VAL A 212 -4.62 13.55 5.01
N SER A 213 -5.15 12.67 4.18
CA SER A 213 -6.59 12.41 4.13
C SER A 213 -6.82 10.90 4.19
N ILE A 214 -7.82 10.48 4.93
CA ILE A 214 -8.25 9.08 5.03
C ILE A 214 -9.66 8.93 4.48
N SER A 215 -9.97 7.79 3.91
CA SER A 215 -11.29 7.49 3.37
C SER A 215 -11.59 6.00 3.48
N THR A 216 -12.87 5.64 3.51
CA THR A 216 -13.27 4.26 3.28
C THR A 216 -13.56 4.05 1.79
N THR A 217 -13.61 2.77 1.34
CA THR A 217 -13.78 2.41 -0.08
C THR A 217 -14.93 3.14 -0.75
N MET A 218 -16.05 3.29 -0.05
CA MET A 218 -17.26 3.93 -0.57
C MET A 218 -17.67 5.18 0.24
N GLY A 219 -16.84 5.61 1.18
CA GLY A 219 -17.10 6.74 2.06
C GLY A 219 -16.58 8.07 1.55
N ALA A 220 -16.58 9.07 2.43
CA ALA A 220 -15.98 10.37 2.18
C ALA A 220 -14.49 10.38 2.50
N GLY A 221 -13.76 11.31 1.89
CA GLY A 221 -12.42 11.67 2.32
C GLY A 221 -12.50 12.65 3.48
N VAL A 222 -11.79 12.33 4.57
CA VAL A 222 -11.68 13.16 5.77
C VAL A 222 -10.23 13.62 5.91
N SER A 223 -10.02 14.93 6.07
CA SER A 223 -8.68 15.50 6.30
C SER A 223 -8.28 15.28 7.76
N VAL A 224 -7.05 14.82 7.97
CA VAL A 224 -6.51 14.52 9.30
C VAL A 224 -5.50 15.61 9.70
N ASP A 225 -5.64 16.12 10.92
CA ASP A 225 -4.66 17.01 11.51
C ASP A 225 -3.36 16.24 11.79
N GLN A 226 -2.26 16.75 11.21
CA GLN A 226 -0.94 16.15 11.37
C GLN A 226 -0.37 16.34 12.78
N GLY A 227 -0.83 17.33 13.51
CA GLY A 227 -0.44 17.57 14.91
C GLY A 227 -0.92 16.48 15.86
N SER A 228 -1.99 15.79 15.51
CA SER A 228 -2.56 14.67 16.30
C SER A 228 -1.83 13.34 16.14
N LEU A 229 -0.84 13.28 15.23
CA LEU A 229 -0.11 12.05 14.83
C LEU A 229 1.31 12.06 15.41
N ASN A 230 1.70 10.96 16.05
CA ASN A 230 3.07 10.76 16.53
C ASN A 230 3.97 10.35 15.36
N THR A 231 4.46 11.33 14.63
CA THR A 231 5.35 11.11 13.48
C THR A 231 6.81 11.48 13.77
N VAL A 232 7.22 11.45 15.04
CA VAL A 232 8.61 11.62 15.44
C VAL A 232 9.37 10.35 15.10
N ALA A 233 10.35 10.44 14.19
CA ALA A 233 11.22 9.32 13.78
C ALA A 233 12.57 9.44 14.46
#